data_85cf818b7cc1fd1f5feb198af6d9bec6
#
_entry.id   85cf818b7cc1fd1f5feb198af6d9bec6
#
_cell.length_a   1.000
_cell.length_b   1.000
_cell.length_c   1.000
_cell.angle_alpha   90.00
_cell.angle_beta   90.00
_cell.angle_gamma   90.00
#
_symmetry.space_group_name_H-M   'P 1'
#
loop_
_entity.id
_entity.type
_entity.pdbx_description
1 polymer ?
#
loop_
_entity_poly.entity_id
_entity_poly.type
_entity_poly.pdbx_seq_one_letter_code
_entity_poly.pdbx_strand_id
1 'polypeptide(L)'
;MDKAGIREVAKAAGVSISTVSRAFAHPEVVSEKTRHKVLQTADQLDFNISRSAAALKSGQTFRVALLMNEEITSWFNTQIFAGINSIMHDAGYDISVFQHIDTADMRRKFFTDLPVRRNVDAVFVASFAIDEKEVEQLKRIRVPIIGINTPSIDGFD
;
A
#
# COMPACT_ATOMS: atom_id res chain seq x y z
N MET A 1 8.79 18.37 -19.19
CA MET A 1 9.48 18.99 -18.02
C MET A 1 9.94 17.84 -17.14
N ASP A 2 11.24 17.71 -16.93
CA ASP A 2 11.77 16.75 -15.97
C ASP A 2 11.34 17.16 -14.55
N LYS A 3 10.73 16.22 -13.81
CA LYS A 3 10.37 16.46 -12.42
C LYS A 3 11.64 16.60 -11.59
N ALA A 4 11.68 17.61 -10.73
CA ALA A 4 12.83 17.81 -9.85
C ALA A 4 13.05 16.55 -8.97
N GLY A 5 14.30 16.16 -8.82
CA GLY A 5 14.68 15.02 -7.99
C GLY A 5 15.12 15.47 -6.59
N ILE A 6 15.34 14.51 -5.69
CA ILE A 6 15.79 14.76 -4.31
C ILE A 6 17.10 15.55 -4.25
N ARG A 7 17.96 15.44 -5.28
CA ARG A 7 19.23 16.17 -5.37
C ARG A 7 19.02 17.66 -5.59
N GLU A 8 18.06 18.02 -6.42
CA GLU A 8 17.69 19.41 -6.69
C GLU A 8 17.12 20.07 -5.44
N VAL A 9 16.25 19.36 -4.70
CA VAL A 9 15.71 19.85 -3.43
C VAL A 9 16.83 20.05 -2.39
N ALA A 10 17.73 19.08 -2.26
CA ALA A 10 18.86 19.18 -1.33
C ALA A 10 19.74 20.39 -1.64
N LYS A 11 20.05 20.61 -2.93
CA LYS A 11 20.83 21.75 -3.40
C LYS A 11 20.13 23.09 -3.12
N ALA A 12 18.84 23.19 -3.47
CA ALA A 12 18.06 24.42 -3.28
C ALA A 12 17.80 24.74 -1.80
N ALA A 13 17.55 23.71 -0.97
CA ALA A 13 17.40 23.88 0.46
C ALA A 13 18.73 24.05 1.22
N GLY A 14 19.89 23.84 0.56
CA GLY A 14 21.21 23.97 1.21
C GLY A 14 21.44 22.90 2.29
N VAL A 15 20.95 21.68 2.09
CA VAL A 15 21.09 20.56 3.03
C VAL A 15 21.55 19.29 2.32
N SER A 16 21.92 18.27 3.06
CA SER A 16 22.29 16.97 2.48
C SER A 16 21.05 16.21 1.96
N ILE A 17 21.25 15.31 0.99
CA ILE A 17 20.20 14.40 0.50
C ILE A 17 19.60 13.59 1.65
N SER A 18 20.43 13.16 2.61
CA SER A 18 19.98 12.42 3.79
C SER A 18 19.09 13.29 4.70
N THR A 19 19.37 14.60 4.80
CA THR A 19 18.52 15.54 5.55
C THR A 19 17.15 15.71 4.85
N VAL A 20 17.13 15.84 3.53
CA VAL A 20 15.86 15.86 2.76
C VAL A 20 15.08 14.58 3.01
N SER A 21 15.71 13.41 2.85
CA SER A 21 15.04 12.12 3.09
C SER A 21 14.46 12.01 4.51
N ARG A 22 15.21 12.47 5.53
CA ARG A 22 14.74 12.45 6.93
C ARG A 22 13.61 13.44 7.18
N ALA A 23 13.65 14.62 6.58
CA ALA A 23 12.58 15.62 6.73
C ALA A 23 11.20 15.11 6.31
N PHE A 24 11.16 14.17 5.38
CA PHE A 24 9.92 13.51 4.94
C PHE A 24 9.61 12.23 5.71
N ALA A 25 10.60 11.36 5.94
CA ALA A 25 10.37 10.01 6.49
C ALA A 25 10.44 9.97 8.03
N HIS A 26 11.21 10.84 8.65
CA HIS A 26 11.51 10.87 10.08
C HIS A 26 11.57 12.32 10.57
N PRO A 27 10.43 13.04 10.53
CA PRO A 27 10.39 14.46 10.87
C PRO A 27 10.90 14.77 12.28
N GLU A 28 10.79 13.80 13.19
CA GLU A 28 11.22 13.89 14.59
C GLU A 28 12.74 14.01 14.77
N VAL A 29 13.52 13.58 13.78
CA VAL A 29 15.01 13.65 13.85
C VAL A 29 15.59 14.84 13.10
N VAL A 30 14.74 15.75 12.61
CA VAL A 30 15.15 16.98 11.90
C VAL A 30 14.57 18.18 12.62
N SER A 31 15.39 19.24 12.83
CA SER A 31 14.88 20.44 13.47
C SER A 31 13.69 21.02 12.67
N GLU A 32 12.71 21.57 13.36
CA GLU A 32 11.51 22.15 12.76
C GLU A 32 11.83 23.19 11.68
N LYS A 33 12.80 24.04 11.95
CA LYS A 33 13.31 25.05 10.99
C LYS A 33 13.83 24.40 9.70
N THR A 34 14.61 23.35 9.83
CA THR A 34 15.20 22.65 8.67
C THR A 34 14.11 21.91 7.91
N ARG A 35 13.21 21.22 8.62
CA ARG A 35 12.07 20.54 8.04
C ARG A 35 11.20 21.49 7.23
N HIS A 36 10.79 22.60 7.82
CA HIS A 36 9.96 23.62 7.14
C HIS A 36 10.64 24.11 5.86
N LYS A 37 11.95 24.44 5.92
CA LYS A 37 12.72 24.86 4.74
C LYS A 37 12.72 23.80 3.63
N VAL A 38 12.94 22.55 3.98
CA VAL A 38 12.97 21.42 3.02
C VAL A 38 11.59 21.23 2.38
N LEU A 39 10.51 21.22 3.16
CA LEU A 39 9.15 21.03 2.65
C LEU A 39 8.74 22.19 1.73
N GLN A 40 9.02 23.43 2.11
CA GLN A 40 8.76 24.59 1.28
C GLN A 40 9.54 24.56 -0.04
N THR A 41 10.81 24.14 0.01
CA THR A 41 11.63 24.01 -1.21
C THR A 41 11.12 22.89 -2.12
N ALA A 42 10.68 21.78 -1.52
CA ALA A 42 10.10 20.67 -2.27
C ALA A 42 8.80 21.07 -2.99
N ASP A 43 7.93 21.80 -2.30
CA ASP A 43 6.70 22.36 -2.86
C ASP A 43 6.97 23.30 -4.05
N GLN A 44 7.92 24.22 -3.89
CA GLN A 44 8.34 25.14 -4.97
C GLN A 44 8.88 24.43 -6.21
N LEU A 45 9.48 23.25 -6.03
CA LEU A 45 10.05 22.43 -7.10
C LEU A 45 9.10 21.35 -7.61
N ASP A 46 7.84 21.31 -7.14
CA ASP A 46 6.86 20.25 -7.40
C ASP A 46 7.46 18.85 -7.12
N PHE A 47 8.27 18.76 -6.06
CA PHE A 47 8.92 17.53 -5.66
C PHE A 47 8.09 16.82 -4.59
N ASN A 48 7.69 15.60 -4.91
CA ASN A 48 7.17 14.64 -3.93
C ASN A 48 8.10 13.43 -3.86
N ILE A 49 8.38 12.96 -2.65
CA ILE A 49 9.07 11.67 -2.51
C ILE A 49 8.18 10.61 -3.14
N SER A 50 8.71 9.95 -4.16
CA SER A 50 8.04 8.78 -4.74
C SER A 50 7.78 7.76 -3.63
N ARG A 51 6.53 7.38 -3.43
CA ARG A 51 6.15 6.29 -2.50
C ARG A 51 6.97 5.02 -2.77
N SER A 52 7.29 4.76 -4.03
CA SER A 52 8.15 3.64 -4.42
C SER A 52 9.58 3.75 -3.86
N ALA A 53 10.15 4.96 -3.77
CA ALA A 53 11.47 5.15 -3.17
C ALA A 53 11.43 5.03 -1.64
N ALA A 54 10.36 5.47 -1.00
CA ALA A 54 10.12 5.28 0.43
C ALA A 54 9.90 3.79 0.74
N ALA A 55 9.09 3.11 -0.06
CA ALA A 55 8.82 1.67 0.02
C ALA A 55 10.10 0.84 -0.10
N LEU A 56 10.98 1.17 -1.04
CA LEU A 56 12.25 0.46 -1.21
C LEU A 56 13.15 0.57 0.02
N LYS A 57 13.10 1.68 0.74
CA LYS A 57 13.91 1.93 1.93
C LYS A 57 13.32 1.31 3.19
N SER A 58 12.00 1.35 3.36
CA SER A 58 11.31 0.81 4.55
C SER A 58 11.04 -0.69 4.44
N GLY A 59 11.05 -1.26 3.24
CA GLY A 59 10.59 -2.62 2.95
C GLY A 59 9.06 -2.74 2.96
N GLN A 60 8.33 -1.64 3.11
CA GLN A 60 6.86 -1.56 3.07
C GLN A 60 6.40 -0.96 1.76
N THR A 61 5.32 -1.47 1.20
CA THR A 61 4.74 -0.97 -0.06
C THR A 61 3.76 0.16 0.17
N PHE A 62 3.27 0.33 1.39
CA PHE A 62 2.15 1.21 1.76
C PHE A 62 0.91 0.95 0.91
N ARG A 63 0.68 -0.32 0.63
CA ARG A 63 -0.47 -0.80 -0.13
C ARG A 63 -1.02 -2.07 0.50
N VAL A 64 -2.34 -2.17 0.55
CA VAL A 64 -3.06 -3.39 0.91
C VAL A 64 -3.90 -3.86 -0.27
N ALA A 65 -4.13 -5.17 -0.38
CA ALA A 65 -5.05 -5.74 -1.36
C ALA A 65 -6.39 -6.04 -0.70
N LEU A 66 -7.47 -5.79 -1.43
CA LEU A 66 -8.82 -6.20 -1.06
C LEU A 66 -9.37 -7.09 -2.18
N LEU A 67 -9.56 -8.36 -1.87
CA LEU A 67 -10.12 -9.37 -2.77
C LEU A 67 -11.60 -9.50 -2.51
N MET A 68 -12.42 -9.42 -3.55
CA MET A 68 -13.89 -9.50 -3.49
C MET A 68 -14.40 -10.47 -4.57
N ASN A 69 -15.47 -11.18 -4.27
CA ASN A 69 -16.16 -12.03 -5.24
C ASN A 69 -17.09 -11.25 -6.16
N GLU A 70 -17.71 -10.19 -5.66
CA GLU A 70 -18.69 -9.35 -6.36
C GLU A 70 -18.12 -7.97 -6.68
N GLU A 71 -18.93 -7.16 -7.32
CA GLU A 71 -18.61 -5.75 -7.56
C GLU A 71 -18.50 -4.97 -6.25
N ILE A 72 -17.60 -3.98 -6.23
CA ILE A 72 -17.44 -3.07 -5.09
C ILE A 72 -18.73 -2.26 -4.82
N THR A 73 -19.58 -2.11 -5.81
CA THR A 73 -20.85 -1.35 -5.73
C THR A 73 -21.94 -2.08 -4.93
N SER A 74 -21.79 -3.38 -4.62
CA SER A 74 -22.72 -4.05 -3.71
C SER A 74 -22.69 -3.37 -2.34
N TRP A 75 -23.84 -3.29 -1.66
CA TRP A 75 -23.94 -2.59 -0.38
C TRP A 75 -22.90 -3.09 0.63
N PHE A 76 -22.76 -4.39 0.75
CA PHE A 76 -21.85 -5.01 1.72
C PHE A 76 -20.38 -4.71 1.41
N ASN A 77 -19.97 -4.88 0.16
CA ASN A 77 -18.60 -4.60 -0.28
C ASN A 77 -18.25 -3.11 -0.16
N THR A 78 -19.22 -2.23 -0.41
CA THR A 78 -19.05 -0.79 -0.19
C THR A 78 -18.78 -0.48 1.28
N GLN A 79 -19.49 -1.11 2.23
CA GLN A 79 -19.26 -0.91 3.66
C GLN A 79 -17.90 -1.45 4.11
N ILE A 80 -17.50 -2.63 3.62
CA ILE A 80 -16.17 -3.19 3.88
C ILE A 80 -15.09 -2.22 3.39
N PHE A 81 -15.19 -1.79 2.13
CA PHE A 81 -14.23 -0.85 1.56
C PHE A 81 -14.16 0.46 2.36
N ALA A 82 -15.30 1.05 2.69
CA ALA A 82 -15.36 2.29 3.46
C ALA A 82 -14.69 2.12 4.84
N GLY A 83 -14.97 1.02 5.54
CA GLY A 83 -14.36 0.71 6.83
C GLY A 83 -12.85 0.54 6.76
N ILE A 84 -12.36 -0.25 5.81
CA ILE A 84 -10.91 -0.43 5.61
C ILE A 84 -10.26 0.89 5.22
N ASN A 85 -10.86 1.61 4.26
CA ASN A 85 -10.30 2.85 3.74
C ASN A 85 -10.19 3.95 4.81
N SER A 86 -11.15 4.04 5.74
CA SER A 86 -11.11 5.05 6.80
C SER A 86 -9.87 4.92 7.70
N ILE A 87 -9.41 3.69 7.94
CA ILE A 87 -8.24 3.41 8.78
C ILE A 87 -6.94 3.41 7.96
N MET A 88 -6.96 2.75 6.80
CA MET A 88 -5.77 2.61 5.97
C MET A 88 -5.33 3.92 5.34
N HIS A 89 -6.27 4.77 4.94
CA HIS A 89 -5.97 6.10 4.40
C HIS A 89 -5.20 6.98 5.41
N ASP A 90 -5.66 7.02 6.66
CA ASP A 90 -5.01 7.79 7.72
C ASP A 90 -3.62 7.24 8.07
N ALA A 91 -3.44 5.93 7.92
CA ALA A 91 -2.15 5.25 8.05
C ALA A 91 -1.24 5.39 6.81
N GLY A 92 -1.68 6.08 5.76
CA GLY A 92 -0.92 6.33 4.53
C GLY A 92 -0.92 5.18 3.53
N TYR A 93 -1.85 4.23 3.66
CA TYR A 93 -1.96 3.08 2.75
C TYR A 93 -2.94 3.33 1.61
N ASP A 94 -2.58 2.87 0.42
CA ASP A 94 -3.49 2.73 -0.72
C ASP A 94 -4.13 1.34 -0.71
N ILE A 95 -5.38 1.23 -1.23
CA ILE A 95 -6.08 -0.04 -1.38
C ILE A 95 -6.12 -0.42 -2.86
N SER A 96 -5.60 -1.60 -3.19
CA SER A 96 -5.77 -2.22 -4.50
C SER A 96 -6.93 -3.21 -4.45
N VAL A 97 -8.00 -2.93 -5.21
CA VAL A 97 -9.20 -3.76 -5.22
C VAL A 97 -9.15 -4.76 -6.38
N PHE A 98 -9.41 -6.03 -6.08
CA PHE A 98 -9.54 -7.11 -7.03
C PHE A 98 -10.95 -7.70 -6.91
N GLN A 99 -11.75 -7.51 -7.96
CA GLN A 99 -13.15 -7.92 -8.01
C GLN A 99 -13.32 -9.20 -8.83
N HIS A 100 -14.47 -9.84 -8.71
CA HIS A 100 -14.85 -11.03 -9.50
C HIS A 100 -13.90 -12.22 -9.35
N ILE A 101 -13.34 -12.40 -8.13
CA ILE A 101 -12.48 -13.56 -7.82
C ILE A 101 -13.30 -14.85 -7.62
N ASP A 102 -14.60 -14.82 -7.86
CA ASP A 102 -15.54 -15.94 -7.73
C ASP A 102 -15.60 -16.84 -8.97
N THR A 103 -15.33 -16.31 -10.16
CA THR A 103 -15.33 -17.12 -11.37
C THR A 103 -14.08 -17.98 -11.47
N ALA A 104 -14.24 -19.24 -11.91
CA ALA A 104 -13.13 -20.21 -11.97
C ALA A 104 -11.93 -19.69 -12.79
N ASP A 105 -12.19 -18.97 -13.87
CA ASP A 105 -11.13 -18.46 -14.75
C ASP A 105 -10.41 -17.25 -14.15
N MET A 106 -11.14 -16.28 -13.60
CA MET A 106 -10.55 -15.10 -12.94
C MET A 106 -9.78 -15.53 -11.69
N ARG A 107 -10.33 -16.45 -10.91
CA ARG A 107 -9.70 -17.02 -9.73
C ARG A 107 -8.39 -17.72 -10.07
N ARG A 108 -8.43 -18.63 -11.05
CA ARG A 108 -7.22 -19.31 -11.55
C ARG A 108 -6.18 -18.34 -12.02
N LYS A 109 -6.57 -17.33 -12.80
CA LYS A 109 -5.66 -16.30 -13.29
C LYS A 109 -5.05 -15.51 -12.13
N PHE A 110 -5.85 -15.02 -11.17
CA PHE A 110 -5.37 -14.28 -10.02
C PHE A 110 -4.33 -15.09 -9.22
N PHE A 111 -4.66 -16.34 -8.87
CA PHE A 111 -3.75 -17.18 -8.08
C PHE A 111 -2.53 -17.67 -8.87
N THR A 112 -2.59 -17.73 -10.19
CA THR A 112 -1.42 -18.02 -11.05
C THR A 112 -0.49 -16.82 -11.13
N ASP A 113 -1.02 -15.64 -11.43
CA ASP A 113 -0.24 -14.42 -11.66
C ASP A 113 0.19 -13.77 -10.34
N LEU A 114 -0.55 -13.98 -9.26
CA LEU A 114 -0.35 -13.39 -7.94
C LEU A 114 0.08 -11.92 -8.02
N PRO A 115 -0.78 -11.03 -8.55
CA PRO A 115 -0.43 -9.62 -8.78
C PRO A 115 -0.11 -8.87 -7.48
N VAL A 116 -0.52 -9.44 -6.34
CA VAL A 116 -0.23 -8.92 -4.99
C VAL A 116 1.18 -9.25 -4.50
N ARG A 117 1.88 -10.17 -5.18
CA ARG A 117 3.21 -10.61 -4.75
C ARG A 117 4.21 -9.45 -4.73
N ARG A 118 4.80 -9.19 -3.57
CA ARG A 118 5.75 -8.08 -3.33
C ARG A 118 5.20 -6.68 -3.60
N ASN A 119 3.89 -6.54 -3.76
CA ASN A 119 3.23 -5.28 -4.08
C ASN A 119 2.27 -4.81 -2.99
N VAL A 120 2.10 -5.59 -1.93
CA VAL A 120 1.21 -5.25 -0.81
C VAL A 120 1.82 -5.67 0.52
N ASP A 121 1.38 -5.04 1.60
CA ASP A 121 1.80 -5.31 2.97
C ASP A 121 0.76 -6.13 3.75
N ALA A 122 -0.46 -6.25 3.23
CA ALA A 122 -1.51 -7.14 3.74
C ALA A 122 -2.52 -7.47 2.63
N VAL A 123 -3.27 -8.57 2.82
CA VAL A 123 -4.36 -9.01 1.94
C VAL A 123 -5.63 -9.17 2.76
N PHE A 124 -6.68 -8.47 2.39
CA PHE A 124 -8.03 -8.67 2.89
C PHE A 124 -8.81 -9.55 1.89
N VAL A 125 -9.52 -10.54 2.41
CA VAL A 125 -10.39 -11.43 1.62
C VAL A 125 -11.81 -11.24 2.13
N ALA A 126 -12.71 -10.77 1.27
CA ALA A 126 -14.06 -10.40 1.65
C ALA A 126 -15.12 -11.27 0.95
N SER A 127 -15.95 -11.94 1.76
CA SER A 127 -17.20 -12.58 1.34
C SER A 127 -17.07 -13.77 0.39
N PHE A 128 -15.95 -14.46 0.36
CA PHE A 128 -15.84 -15.73 -0.37
C PHE A 128 -14.89 -16.72 0.31
N ALA A 129 -15.13 -17.99 0.07
CA ALA A 129 -14.26 -19.05 0.56
C ALA A 129 -13.02 -19.16 -0.32
N ILE A 130 -11.86 -19.35 0.31
CA ILE A 130 -10.61 -19.72 -0.35
C ILE A 130 -10.31 -21.16 0.03
N ASP A 131 -9.84 -21.98 -0.91
CA ASP A 131 -9.42 -23.34 -0.60
C ASP A 131 -8.01 -23.38 0.03
N GLU A 132 -7.65 -24.53 0.61
CA GLU A 132 -6.35 -24.69 1.28
C GLU A 132 -5.15 -24.41 0.36
N LYS A 133 -5.23 -24.77 -0.93
CA LYS A 133 -4.15 -24.53 -1.90
C LYS A 133 -3.98 -23.04 -2.20
N GLU A 134 -5.07 -22.31 -2.28
CA GLU A 134 -5.11 -20.88 -2.49
C GLU A 134 -4.57 -20.13 -1.26
N VAL A 135 -4.96 -20.59 -0.06
CA VAL A 135 -4.38 -20.08 1.20
C VAL A 135 -2.86 -20.29 1.22
N GLU A 136 -2.38 -21.49 0.85
CA GLU A 136 -0.95 -21.74 0.77
C GLU A 136 -0.23 -20.83 -0.25
N GLN A 137 -0.87 -20.51 -1.37
CA GLN A 137 -0.33 -19.58 -2.35
C GLN A 137 -0.25 -18.15 -1.79
N LEU A 138 -1.27 -17.70 -1.08
CA LEU A 138 -1.25 -16.41 -0.40
C LEU A 138 -0.19 -16.37 0.71
N LYS A 139 -0.06 -17.42 1.51
CA LYS A 139 0.99 -17.53 2.55
C LYS A 139 2.40 -17.38 1.98
N ARG A 140 2.65 -17.78 0.73
CA ARG A 140 3.94 -17.57 0.06
C ARG A 140 4.29 -16.10 -0.17
N ILE A 141 3.31 -15.21 -0.12
CA ILE A 141 3.52 -13.76 -0.21
C ILE A 141 4.19 -13.23 1.07
N ARG A 142 4.01 -13.93 2.20
CA ARG A 142 4.57 -13.60 3.53
C ARG A 142 4.09 -12.25 4.07
N VAL A 143 2.82 -11.96 3.89
CA VAL A 143 2.13 -10.82 4.48
C VAL A 143 0.88 -11.31 5.23
N PRO A 144 0.35 -10.57 6.21
CA PRO A 144 -0.90 -10.89 6.88
C PRO A 144 -2.06 -11.09 5.89
N ILE A 145 -2.90 -12.09 6.16
CA ILE A 145 -4.11 -12.38 5.39
C ILE A 145 -5.30 -12.31 6.34
N ILE A 146 -6.19 -11.37 6.10
CA ILE A 146 -7.33 -11.07 6.96
C ILE A 146 -8.62 -11.48 6.24
N GLY A 147 -9.39 -12.39 6.83
CA GLY A 147 -10.71 -12.79 6.34
C GLY A 147 -11.81 -11.89 6.90
N ILE A 148 -12.71 -11.43 6.03
CA ILE A 148 -13.91 -10.67 6.39
C ILE A 148 -15.13 -11.40 5.86
N ASN A 149 -16.00 -11.88 6.76
CA ASN A 149 -17.17 -12.68 6.37
C ASN A 149 -16.79 -13.85 5.45
N THR A 150 -15.70 -14.53 5.78
CA THR A 150 -15.24 -15.75 5.09
C THR A 150 -15.34 -16.93 6.05
N PRO A 151 -15.51 -18.17 5.55
CA PRO A 151 -15.35 -19.34 6.39
C PRO A 151 -13.98 -19.34 7.07
N SER A 152 -13.91 -19.72 8.34
CA SER A 152 -12.64 -19.86 9.05
C SER A 152 -11.80 -20.95 8.38
N ILE A 153 -10.59 -20.57 7.96
CA ILE A 153 -9.58 -21.49 7.44
C ILE A 153 -8.30 -21.25 8.24
N ASP A 154 -7.60 -22.32 8.62
CA ASP A 154 -6.31 -22.22 9.29
C ASP A 154 -5.32 -21.40 8.45
N GLY A 155 -4.95 -20.23 8.93
CA GLY A 155 -3.99 -19.35 8.26
C GLY A 155 -4.49 -17.96 7.91
N PHE A 156 -5.68 -17.58 8.37
CA PHE A 156 -6.08 -16.18 8.49
C PHE A 156 -5.68 -15.65 9.87
N ASP A 157 -5.15 -14.43 9.88
CA ASP A 157 -4.90 -13.65 11.11
C ASP A 157 -6.18 -12.96 11.57
#